data_d269304028fa79fb3344565abdc9e9d6
#
_entry.id   d269304028fa79fb3344565abdc9e9d6
#
_cell.length_a   1.000
_cell.length_b   1.000
_cell.length_c   1.000
_cell.angle_alpha   90.00
_cell.angle_beta   90.00
_cell.angle_gamma   90.00
#
_symmetry.space_group_name_H-M   'P 1'
#
loop_
_entity.id
_entity.type
_entity.pdbx_description
1 polymer ?
#
loop_
_entity_poly.entity_id
_entity_poly.type
_entity_poly.pdbx_seq_one_letter_code
_entity_poly.pdbx_strand_id
1 'polypeptide(L)'
;VEAEAAVTPLIFELRQMGIPVGEYTPSRGHDKIARVNAVSDLFSSGHVWAPKTRWAELVIEEFAAFPAGDHDDLVDSATQALLRFRRGGFISIESDEPMEDFVHMRKADYY
;
A
#
# COMPACT_ATOMS: atom_id res chain seq x y z
N VAL A 1 7.02 4.58 -4.47
CA VAL A 1 8.27 4.89 -3.74
C VAL A 1 8.07 6.18 -2.95
N GLU A 2 8.48 6.16 -1.72
CA GLU A 2 8.42 7.33 -0.86
C GLU A 2 9.43 8.38 -1.32
N ALA A 3 8.97 9.61 -1.47
CA ALA A 3 9.79 10.69 -2.01
C ALA A 3 10.70 11.29 -0.93
N GLU A 4 11.93 10.85 -0.92
CA GLU A 4 13.00 11.42 -0.10
C GLU A 4 14.19 11.77 -0.98
N ALA A 5 14.98 12.73 -0.54
CA ALA A 5 16.16 13.18 -1.32
C ALA A 5 17.12 12.03 -1.63
N ALA A 6 17.28 11.09 -0.71
CA ALA A 6 18.21 9.98 -0.87
C ALA A 6 17.75 8.95 -1.93
N VAL A 7 16.47 8.92 -2.28
CA VAL A 7 15.94 7.96 -3.27
C VAL A 7 15.78 8.58 -4.65
N THR A 8 15.99 9.87 -4.81
CA THR A 8 15.86 10.54 -6.11
C THR A 8 16.72 9.90 -7.20
N PRO A 9 18.00 9.58 -6.97
CA PRO A 9 18.82 8.89 -7.97
C PRO A 9 18.29 7.51 -8.34
N LEU A 10 17.73 6.78 -7.37
CA LEU A 10 17.13 5.47 -7.60
C LEU A 10 15.89 5.57 -8.51
N ILE A 11 15.04 6.54 -8.25
CA ILE A 11 13.85 6.80 -9.07
C ILE A 11 14.27 7.09 -10.51
N PHE A 12 15.29 7.94 -10.68
CA PHE A 12 15.80 8.26 -12.00
C PHE A 12 16.31 7.03 -12.74
N GLU A 13 17.10 6.18 -12.08
CA GLU A 13 17.60 4.94 -12.66
C GLU A 13 16.49 3.99 -13.08
N LEU A 14 15.52 3.79 -12.21
CA LEU A 14 14.39 2.91 -12.50
C LEU A 14 13.60 3.38 -13.73
N ARG A 15 13.38 4.69 -13.84
CA ARG A 15 12.71 5.27 -15.01
C ARG A 15 13.54 5.10 -16.28
N GLN A 16 14.87 5.21 -16.17
CA GLN A 16 15.78 4.97 -17.30
C GLN A 16 15.71 3.52 -17.80
N MET A 17 15.44 2.59 -16.91
CA MET A 17 15.26 1.17 -17.23
C MET A 17 13.88 0.87 -17.81
N GLY A 18 13.03 1.85 -17.96
CA GLY A 18 11.67 1.67 -18.46
C GLY A 18 10.66 1.22 -17.40
N ILE A 19 11.04 1.28 -16.13
CA ILE A 19 10.14 0.91 -15.04
C ILE A 19 9.34 2.15 -14.61
N PRO A 20 8.01 2.12 -14.70
CA PRO A 20 7.20 3.24 -14.24
C PRO A 20 7.26 3.35 -12.71
N VAL A 21 7.65 4.52 -12.22
CA VAL A 21 7.78 4.77 -10.79
C VAL A 21 6.99 6.00 -10.42
N GLY A 22 6.08 5.84 -9.46
CA GLY A 22 5.34 6.94 -8.85
C GLY A 22 6.01 7.35 -7.53
N GLU A 23 6.07 8.63 -7.28
CA GLU A 23 6.53 9.15 -6.00
C GLU A 23 5.35 9.30 -5.05
N TYR A 24 5.60 9.00 -3.78
CA TYR A 24 4.59 9.11 -2.75
C TYR A 24 5.18 9.85 -1.55
N THR A 25 4.45 10.86 -1.09
CA THR A 25 4.80 11.58 0.14
C THR A 25 3.67 11.40 1.13
N PRO A 26 3.94 10.80 2.30
CA PRO A 26 2.91 10.64 3.34
C PRO A 26 2.32 12.00 3.74
N SER A 27 1.01 12.03 3.92
CA SER A 27 0.32 13.24 4.37
C SER A 27 0.73 13.59 5.79
N ARG A 28 0.86 14.89 6.06
CA ARG A 28 1.10 15.37 7.42
C ARG A 28 -0.03 14.96 8.34
N GLY A 29 0.32 14.51 9.55
CA GLY A 29 -0.65 14.08 10.55
C GLY A 29 -1.08 12.63 10.44
N HIS A 30 -0.65 11.93 9.39
CA HIS A 30 -0.86 10.49 9.26
C HIS A 30 0.35 9.76 9.82
N ASP A 31 0.27 9.33 11.06
CA ASP A 31 1.30 8.47 11.62
C ASP A 31 1.16 7.03 11.11
N LYS A 32 2.13 6.19 11.45
CA LYS A 32 2.17 4.79 10.99
C LYS A 32 0.99 3.97 11.50
N ILE A 33 0.58 4.21 12.75
CA ILE A 33 -0.56 3.51 13.35
C ILE A 33 -1.86 3.84 12.63
N ALA A 34 -2.08 5.13 12.32
CA ALA A 34 -3.26 5.56 11.58
C ALA A 34 -3.31 4.93 10.18
N ARG A 35 -2.17 4.82 9.50
CA ARG A 35 -2.10 4.17 8.18
C ARG A 35 -2.44 2.68 8.25
N VAL A 36 -1.92 1.98 9.24
CA VAL A 36 -2.25 0.56 9.43
C VAL A 36 -3.73 0.39 9.73
N ASN A 37 -4.29 1.22 10.59
CA ASN A 37 -5.72 1.18 10.91
C ASN A 37 -6.59 1.44 9.68
N ALA A 38 -6.14 2.31 8.78
CA ALA A 38 -6.87 2.62 7.55
C ALA A 38 -6.99 1.44 6.57
N VAL A 39 -6.17 0.40 6.73
CA VAL A 39 -6.22 -0.79 5.88
C VAL A 39 -6.51 -2.07 6.65
N SER A 40 -6.71 -2.01 7.95
CA SER A 40 -6.91 -3.20 8.78
C SER A 40 -8.13 -4.00 8.38
N ASP A 41 -9.18 -3.35 7.91
CA ASP A 41 -10.39 -4.02 7.46
C ASP A 41 -10.19 -4.83 6.18
N LEU A 42 -9.20 -4.50 5.36
CA LEU A 42 -8.83 -5.32 4.21
C LEU A 42 -8.29 -6.69 4.65
N PHE A 43 -7.54 -6.72 5.75
CA PHE A 43 -7.05 -7.96 6.33
C PHE A 43 -8.19 -8.78 6.94
N SER A 44 -9.03 -8.16 7.74
CA SER A 44 -10.12 -8.85 8.43
C SER A 44 -11.19 -9.35 7.47
N SER A 45 -11.37 -8.70 6.33
CA SER A 45 -12.34 -9.12 5.32
C SER A 45 -11.81 -10.16 4.33
N GLY A 46 -10.54 -10.58 4.47
CA GLY A 46 -9.95 -11.62 3.64
C GLY A 46 -9.48 -11.16 2.27
N HIS A 47 -9.26 -9.87 2.07
CA HIS A 47 -8.77 -9.34 0.79
C HIS A 47 -7.25 -9.44 0.63
N VAL A 48 -6.52 -9.68 1.72
CA VAL A 48 -5.06 -9.78 1.69
C VAL A 48 -4.66 -11.24 1.84
N TRP A 49 -3.89 -11.73 0.88
CA TRP A 49 -3.44 -13.11 0.82
C TRP A 49 -1.93 -13.16 0.89
N ALA A 50 -1.40 -14.15 1.57
CA ALA A 50 0.04 -14.36 1.69
C ALA A 50 0.40 -15.75 1.17
N PRO A 51 1.40 -15.87 0.28
CA PRO A 51 1.88 -17.16 -0.14
C PRO A 51 2.70 -17.83 0.98
N LYS A 52 2.88 -19.15 0.88
CA LYS A 52 3.70 -19.88 1.84
C LYS A 52 5.18 -19.76 1.45
N THR A 53 5.74 -18.59 1.72
CA THR A 53 7.14 -18.28 1.41
C THR A 53 7.79 -17.61 2.60
N ARG A 54 9.13 -17.66 2.63
CA ARG A 54 9.88 -17.04 3.73
C ARG A 54 9.65 -15.52 3.80
N TRP A 55 9.64 -14.86 2.66
CA TRP A 55 9.43 -13.41 2.65
C TRP A 55 8.05 -13.01 3.15
N ALA A 56 7.03 -13.80 2.85
CA ALA A 56 5.67 -13.52 3.35
C ALA A 56 5.59 -13.70 4.86
N GLU A 57 6.27 -14.71 5.40
CA GLU A 57 6.37 -14.90 6.85
C GLU A 57 7.01 -13.70 7.54
N LEU A 58 8.07 -13.13 6.95
CA LEU A 58 8.73 -11.94 7.50
C LEU A 58 7.78 -10.74 7.55
N VAL A 59 6.97 -10.56 6.52
CA VAL A 59 5.96 -9.48 6.50
C VAL A 59 4.94 -9.70 7.61
N ILE A 60 4.42 -10.93 7.73
CA ILE A 60 3.43 -11.27 8.76
C ILE A 60 3.99 -11.03 10.15
N GLU A 61 5.21 -11.46 10.41
CA GLU A 61 5.88 -11.26 11.69
C GLU A 61 6.01 -9.79 12.04
N GLU A 62 6.37 -8.96 11.07
CA GLU A 62 6.54 -7.54 11.27
C GLU A 62 5.20 -6.84 11.56
N PHE A 63 4.13 -7.21 10.85
CA PHE A 63 2.79 -6.73 11.16
C PHE A 63 2.34 -7.16 12.56
N ALA A 64 2.62 -8.41 12.95
CA ALA A 64 2.23 -8.93 14.26
C ALA A 64 2.95 -8.21 15.41
N ALA A 65 4.20 -7.80 15.20
CA ALA A 65 4.97 -7.07 16.21
C ALA A 65 4.65 -5.56 16.22
N PHE A 66 4.07 -5.02 15.17
CA PHE A 66 3.77 -3.59 15.07
C PHE A 66 2.78 -3.14 16.15
N PRO A 67 2.94 -1.96 16.78
CA PRO A 67 3.99 -0.96 16.53
C PRO A 67 5.25 -1.13 17.39
N ALA A 68 5.34 -2.17 18.19
CA ALA A 68 6.40 -2.34 19.20
C ALA A 68 7.66 -3.04 18.67
N GLY A 69 7.63 -3.55 17.44
CA GLY A 69 8.76 -4.24 16.84
C GLY A 69 9.93 -3.31 16.51
N ASP A 70 11.12 -3.89 16.38
CA ASP A 70 12.35 -3.14 16.08
C ASP A 70 12.36 -2.58 14.66
N HIS A 71 11.63 -3.21 13.75
CA HIS A 71 11.57 -2.84 12.33
C HIS A 71 10.12 -2.75 11.87
N ASP A 72 9.83 -1.77 11.04
CA ASP A 72 8.49 -1.57 10.49
C ASP A 72 8.49 -1.19 8.99
N ASP A 73 9.62 -1.38 8.32
CA ASP A 73 9.77 -1.02 6.90
C ASP A 73 8.80 -1.79 6.01
N LEU A 74 8.60 -3.08 6.28
CA LEU A 74 7.67 -3.90 5.52
C LEU A 74 6.23 -3.50 5.79
N VAL A 75 5.91 -3.14 7.03
CA VAL A 75 4.59 -2.60 7.39
C VAL A 75 4.32 -1.31 6.64
N ASP A 76 5.27 -0.38 6.64
CA ASP A 76 5.14 0.90 5.94
C ASP A 76 4.93 0.70 4.43
N SER A 77 5.75 -0.13 3.83
CA SER A 77 5.66 -0.43 2.40
C SER A 77 4.32 -1.04 2.02
N ALA A 78 3.90 -2.06 2.75
CA ALA A 78 2.64 -2.76 2.48
C ALA A 78 1.42 -1.86 2.71
N THR A 79 1.40 -1.08 3.79
CA THR A 79 0.26 -0.18 4.06
C THR A 79 0.14 0.92 3.03
N GLN A 80 1.25 1.47 2.56
CA GLN A 80 1.24 2.47 1.49
C GLN A 80 0.68 1.88 0.19
N ALA A 81 1.09 0.65 -0.16
CA ALA A 81 0.58 -0.03 -1.35
C ALA A 81 -0.93 -0.30 -1.24
N LEU A 82 -1.38 -0.82 -0.10
CA LEU A 82 -2.80 -1.12 0.13
C LEU A 82 -3.66 0.14 0.10
N LEU A 83 -3.20 1.24 0.70
CA LEU A 83 -3.88 2.52 0.64
C LEU A 83 -4.00 3.02 -0.79
N ARG A 84 -2.92 2.90 -1.55
CA ARG A 84 -2.91 3.29 -2.97
C ARG A 84 -3.93 2.50 -3.76
N PHE A 85 -3.97 1.20 -3.60
CA PHE A 85 -4.93 0.33 -4.29
C PHE A 85 -6.37 0.66 -3.89
N ARG A 86 -6.60 0.89 -2.61
CA ARG A 86 -7.93 1.23 -2.11
C ARG A 86 -8.42 2.58 -2.63
N ARG A 87 -7.60 3.62 -2.54
CA ARG A 87 -7.91 4.96 -3.04
C ARG A 87 -8.06 4.99 -4.55
N GLY A 88 -7.30 4.15 -5.25
CA GLY A 88 -7.40 4.01 -6.69
C GLY A 88 -8.60 3.18 -7.16
N GLY A 89 -9.37 2.60 -6.25
CA GLY A 89 -10.54 1.79 -6.60
C GLY A 89 -10.21 0.38 -7.09
N PHE A 90 -8.96 -0.07 -6.96
CA PHE A 90 -8.56 -1.43 -7.31
C PHE A 90 -9.04 -2.44 -6.29
N ILE A 91 -9.20 -2.02 -5.04
CA ILE A 91 -9.71 -2.82 -3.94
C ILE A 91 -10.83 -2.04 -3.28
N SER A 92 -11.98 -2.68 -3.06
CA SER A 92 -13.09 -2.09 -2.32
C SER A 92 -13.78 -3.14 -1.47
N ILE A 93 -14.35 -2.71 -0.36
CA ILE A 93 -15.19 -3.53 0.51
C ILE A 93 -16.56 -2.86 0.63
N GLU A 94 -17.54 -3.57 1.18
CA GLU A 94 -18.91 -3.05 1.28
C GLU A 94 -19.02 -1.72 2.01
N SER A 95 -18.12 -1.47 2.97
CA SER A 95 -18.11 -0.22 3.72
C SER A 95 -17.54 0.97 2.95
N ASP A 96 -16.90 0.73 1.80
CA ASP A 96 -16.36 1.83 0.99
C ASP A 96 -17.48 2.52 0.23
N GLU A 97 -17.54 3.84 0.32
CA GLU A 97 -18.52 4.61 -0.44
C GLU A 97 -18.17 4.59 -1.92
N PRO A 98 -19.09 4.14 -2.79
CA PRO A 98 -18.82 4.16 -4.21
C PRO A 98 -18.81 5.60 -4.74
N MET A 99 -17.79 5.93 -5.52
CA MET A 99 -17.75 7.13 -6.32
C MET A 99 -18.23 6.78 -7.72
N GLU A 100 -19.31 7.40 -8.19
CA GLU A 100 -19.91 7.06 -9.49
C GLU A 100 -18.91 7.08 -10.64
N ASP A 101 -18.12 8.13 -10.73
CA ASP A 101 -17.10 8.25 -11.77
C ASP A 101 -16.09 7.12 -11.71
N PHE A 102 -15.79 6.66 -10.53
CA PHE A 102 -14.88 5.58 -10.28
C PHE A 102 -15.41 4.24 -10.78
N VAL A 103 -16.68 3.98 -10.56
CA VAL A 103 -17.34 2.74 -11.01
C VAL A 103 -17.31 2.65 -12.52
N HIS A 104 -17.58 3.74 -13.20
CA HIS A 104 -17.54 3.79 -14.66
C HIS A 104 -16.13 3.56 -15.20
N MET A 105 -15.14 4.20 -14.62
CA MET A 105 -13.75 4.03 -15.03
C MET A 105 -13.28 2.59 -14.87
N ARG A 106 -13.65 1.93 -13.78
CA ARG A 106 -13.27 0.54 -13.57
C ARG A 106 -13.82 -0.38 -14.65
N LYS A 107 -15.07 -0.18 -15.04
CA LYS A 107 -15.67 -0.99 -16.09
C LYS A 107 -15.00 -0.80 -17.44
N ALA A 108 -14.52 0.40 -17.72
CA ALA A 108 -13.87 0.73 -18.98
C ALA A 108 -12.41 0.28 -19.01
N ASP A 109 -11.68 0.46 -17.90
CA ASP A 109 -10.21 0.35 -17.87
C ASP A 109 -9.68 -1.03 -17.46
N TYR A 110 -10.46 -1.82 -16.75
CA TYR A 110 -9.97 -3.09 -16.21
C TYR A 110 -10.58 -4.33 -16.88
N TYR A 111 -11.51 -4.12 -17.75
CA TYR A 111 -12.19 -5.18 -18.47
C TYR A 111 -12.36 -4.84 -19.94
#